data_7cb8d305e70bc4547fd393b474f0f365
#
_entry.id   7cb8d305e70bc4547fd393b474f0f365
#
_cell.length_a   1.000
_cell.length_b   1.000
_cell.length_c   1.000
_cell.angle_alpha   90.00
_cell.angle_beta   90.00
_cell.angle_gamma   90.00
#
_symmetry.space_group_name_H-M   'P 1'
#
loop_
_entity.id
_entity.type
_entity.pdbx_description
1 polymer ?
#
loop_
_entity_poly.entity_id
_entity_poly.type
_entity_poly.pdbx_seq_one_letter_code
_entity_poly.pdbx_strand_id
1 'polypeptide(L)'
;MLLPRASGHLPEALLRGSHFPRAIFCDFWRSPLSPANADYAKTQVRAFDSAFWSIGVAYRTLCCRPPPFPNRACAPHHPPSSQIAAWSSTITILVTGSTGTIGSQVVQGLAGQSARVRALVRGDASKIKVPAGVEPVQGDLTDVASMRTALKGVDTLFLLNAVAADETTQALGTLGLAREAGIQRIVYFSTFNSALFDDVPHFASKYLVERVIDAQAVPATVLRPGAFVQNDLMLRDALEAGIYPQPIGGVGVAMVDIRDIADAVVAELLRRERAPHPLPRTTIELVGPDTLTGADIAAIWASVLGKDVRYGGDDLATFESQAAGMMPGWMAHDIRLMLRAFHRFGMIPGKDSRATFEALIGHPLRSYRAFAQEVAANW
;
A
#
# COMPACT_ATOMS: atom_id res chain seq x y z
N MET A 1 -25.26 1.50 57.25
CA MET A 1 -23.84 1.57 57.58
C MET A 1 -23.09 1.81 56.28
N LEU A 2 -22.57 2.99 56.10
CA LEU A 2 -22.07 3.57 54.86
C LEU A 2 -20.67 3.03 54.52
N LEU A 3 -20.44 2.59 53.29
CA LEU A 3 -19.11 2.32 52.74
C LEU A 3 -18.62 3.53 51.94
N PRO A 4 -17.36 3.95 52.03
CA PRO A 4 -16.83 5.14 51.38
C PRO A 4 -16.44 4.85 49.94
N ARG A 5 -16.74 5.82 49.05
CA ARG A 5 -16.25 5.92 47.66
C ARG A 5 -14.75 6.23 47.69
N ALA A 6 -13.95 5.40 47.01
CA ALA A 6 -12.56 5.72 46.70
C ALA A 6 -12.50 6.41 45.34
N SER A 7 -12.26 7.71 45.36
CA SER A 7 -11.87 8.53 44.21
C SER A 7 -10.35 8.40 44.01
N GLY A 8 -9.92 7.58 43.07
CA GLY A 8 -8.54 7.51 42.62
C GLY A 8 -8.28 8.49 41.51
N HIS A 9 -7.75 9.67 41.80
CA HIS A 9 -7.14 10.57 40.83
C HIS A 9 -5.79 9.99 40.40
N LEU A 10 -5.63 9.73 39.10
CA LEU A 10 -4.31 9.53 38.49
C LEU A 10 -3.52 10.86 38.50
N PRO A 11 -2.22 10.85 38.80
CA PRO A 11 -1.43 12.07 38.89
C PRO A 11 -1.24 12.73 37.52
N GLU A 12 -1.51 14.02 37.42
CA GLU A 12 -1.31 14.94 36.30
C GLU A 12 0.17 15.11 35.87
N ALA A 13 1.11 14.39 36.45
CA ALA A 13 2.55 14.59 36.28
C ALA A 13 3.13 13.97 35.00
N LEU A 14 2.36 13.21 34.20
CA LEU A 14 2.85 12.55 32.96
C LEU A 14 2.66 13.37 31.67
N LEU A 15 2.19 14.62 31.76
CA LEU A 15 1.94 15.46 30.59
C LEU A 15 2.99 16.55 30.31
N ARG A 16 4.07 16.61 31.04
CA ARG A 16 5.12 17.63 30.82
C ARG A 16 6.50 16.98 30.67
N GLY A 17 6.98 16.94 29.42
CA GLY A 17 8.40 16.85 29.12
C GLY A 17 8.88 15.58 28.47
N SER A 18 8.60 15.40 27.21
CA SER A 18 9.51 14.70 26.31
C SER A 18 9.39 15.29 24.90
N HIS A 19 10.49 15.88 24.42
CA HIS A 19 10.64 16.24 23.03
C HIS A 19 10.74 14.97 22.20
N PHE A 20 9.60 14.47 21.69
CA PHE A 20 9.58 13.42 20.69
C PHE A 20 10.02 13.98 19.33
N PRO A 21 10.85 13.27 18.57
CA PRO A 21 11.04 13.60 17.18
C PRO A 21 9.72 13.32 16.44
N ARG A 22 8.97 14.37 16.16
CA ARG A 22 7.71 14.38 15.38
C ARG A 22 7.87 13.86 13.96
N ALA A 23 9.07 13.47 13.54
CA ALA A 23 9.40 13.26 12.14
C ALA A 23 8.88 11.95 11.54
N ILE A 24 8.75 10.85 12.29
CA ILE A 24 8.50 9.53 11.68
C ILE A 24 7.02 9.25 11.44
N PHE A 25 6.11 9.83 12.25
CA PHE A 25 4.67 9.60 12.09
C PHE A 25 3.97 10.64 11.21
N CYS A 26 4.52 11.85 11.11
CA CYS A 26 3.91 12.94 10.36
C CYS A 26 4.06 12.80 8.84
N ASP A 27 5.09 12.12 8.34
CA ASP A 27 5.30 12.03 6.88
C ASP A 27 4.42 10.97 6.21
N PHE A 28 3.92 9.99 6.97
CA PHE A 28 2.99 8.99 6.44
C PHE A 28 1.56 9.54 6.28
N TRP A 29 1.18 10.60 7.03
CA TRP A 29 -0.21 11.02 7.21
C TRP A 29 -0.51 12.51 6.97
N ARG A 30 0.49 13.35 6.63
CA ARG A 30 0.24 14.78 6.35
C ARG A 30 -0.04 15.04 4.87
N SER A 31 -1.32 15.19 4.53
CA SER A 31 -1.77 16.07 3.47
C SER A 31 -2.46 17.27 4.14
N PRO A 32 -1.88 18.48 4.15
CA PRO A 32 -2.64 19.67 4.52
C PRO A 32 -3.58 20.00 3.37
N LEU A 33 -4.89 19.96 3.63
CA LEU A 33 -5.87 20.65 2.79
C LEU A 33 -5.54 22.15 2.87
N SER A 34 -5.11 22.72 1.76
CA SER A 34 -4.95 24.16 1.63
C SER A 34 -6.31 24.84 1.78
N PRO A 35 -6.43 25.98 2.50
CA PRO A 35 -7.68 26.73 2.66
C PRO A 35 -8.33 27.17 1.33
N ALA A 36 -7.58 27.21 0.24
CA ALA A 36 -8.07 27.56 -1.09
C ALA A 36 -9.02 26.51 -1.72
N ASN A 37 -9.06 25.27 -1.22
CA ASN A 37 -9.92 24.21 -1.78
C ASN A 37 -11.30 24.11 -1.12
N ALA A 38 -11.54 24.80 0.00
CA ALA A 38 -12.84 24.76 0.68
C ALA A 38 -13.94 25.54 -0.07
N ASP A 39 -13.58 26.58 -0.81
CA ASP A 39 -14.54 27.40 -1.57
C ASP A 39 -14.80 26.84 -2.98
N TYR A 40 -13.86 26.09 -3.55
CA TYR A 40 -14.03 25.42 -4.84
C TYR A 40 -15.07 24.28 -4.77
N ALA A 41 -15.13 23.55 -3.67
CA ALA A 41 -16.11 22.49 -3.46
C ALA A 41 -17.55 22.99 -3.38
N LYS A 42 -17.79 24.20 -2.85
CA LYS A 42 -19.14 24.79 -2.74
C LYS A 42 -19.70 25.29 -4.06
N THR A 43 -18.86 25.64 -5.02
CA THR A 43 -19.25 26.18 -6.32
C THR A 43 -19.55 25.07 -7.33
N GLN A 44 -18.91 23.91 -7.22
CA GLN A 44 -19.10 22.78 -8.15
C GLN A 44 -20.39 21.98 -7.90
N VAL A 45 -20.90 21.93 -6.66
CA VAL A 45 -22.12 21.16 -6.33
C VAL A 45 -23.39 21.78 -6.97
N ARG A 46 -23.40 23.08 -7.29
CA ARG A 46 -24.53 23.73 -7.95
C ARG A 46 -24.56 23.60 -9.48
N ALA A 47 -23.46 23.20 -10.10
CA ALA A 47 -23.37 23.07 -11.57
C ALA A 47 -23.69 21.65 -12.07
N PHE A 48 -23.70 20.64 -11.19
CA PHE A 48 -23.91 19.24 -11.57
C PHE A 48 -25.38 18.81 -11.69
N ASP A 49 -26.31 19.54 -11.04
CA ASP A 49 -27.73 19.15 -11.03
C ASP A 49 -28.51 19.50 -12.31
N SER A 50 -27.97 20.28 -13.22
CA SER A 50 -28.69 20.70 -14.45
C SER A 50 -28.25 20.01 -15.75
N ALA A 51 -27.16 19.21 -15.74
CA ALA A 51 -26.60 18.60 -16.95
C ALA A 51 -26.99 17.10 -17.15
N PHE A 52 -27.59 16.45 -16.17
CA PHE A 52 -27.84 14.98 -16.22
C PHE A 52 -29.19 14.56 -16.84
N TRP A 53 -30.08 15.50 -17.22
CA TRP A 53 -31.43 15.15 -17.74
C TRP A 53 -31.60 15.29 -19.26
N SER A 54 -30.55 15.55 -20.04
CA SER A 54 -30.70 15.81 -21.50
C SER A 54 -30.01 14.82 -22.45
N ILE A 55 -29.43 13.71 -21.97
CA ILE A 55 -28.78 12.68 -22.83
C ILE A 55 -29.42 11.31 -22.65
N GLY A 56 -30.69 11.25 -22.83
CA GLY A 56 -31.45 10.01 -22.67
C GLY A 56 -32.48 9.76 -23.78
N VAL A 57 -32.21 10.04 -25.07
CA VAL A 57 -32.96 9.47 -26.22
C VAL A 57 -32.17 9.73 -27.49
N ALA A 58 -31.42 8.79 -28.00
CA ALA A 58 -31.15 8.53 -29.43
C ALA A 58 -30.00 7.51 -29.63
N TYR A 59 -30.25 6.25 -29.37
CA TYR A 59 -29.50 5.15 -30.01
C TYR A 59 -30.45 3.96 -30.26
N ARG A 60 -31.22 4.06 -31.31
CA ARG A 60 -31.79 2.90 -32.02
C ARG A 60 -31.62 3.10 -33.53
N THR A 61 -31.10 2.06 -34.15
CA THR A 61 -31.16 1.72 -35.56
C THR A 61 -30.15 2.42 -36.50
N LEU A 62 -29.02 1.73 -36.72
CA LEU A 62 -28.41 1.69 -38.07
C LEU A 62 -27.57 0.40 -38.18
N CYS A 63 -28.18 -0.63 -38.80
CA CYS A 63 -27.50 -1.79 -39.32
C CYS A 63 -26.67 -1.35 -40.54
N CYS A 64 -25.34 -1.41 -40.47
CA CYS A 64 -24.46 -1.31 -41.62
C CYS A 64 -23.98 -2.70 -42.05
N ARG A 65 -24.31 -3.07 -43.29
CA ARG A 65 -23.73 -4.20 -44.02
C ARG A 65 -22.25 -3.97 -44.27
N PRO A 66 -21.39 -4.99 -44.20
CA PRO A 66 -20.00 -4.86 -44.66
C PRO A 66 -19.92 -4.86 -46.21
N PRO A 67 -19.00 -4.08 -46.80
CA PRO A 67 -18.74 -4.12 -48.25
C PRO A 67 -17.94 -5.38 -48.64
N PRO A 68 -18.07 -5.89 -49.87
CA PRO A 68 -17.32 -7.04 -50.34
C PRO A 68 -15.89 -6.62 -50.73
N PHE A 69 -14.91 -7.34 -50.16
CA PHE A 69 -13.51 -7.18 -50.58
C PHE A 69 -13.20 -8.01 -51.83
N PRO A 70 -12.48 -7.49 -52.82
CA PRO A 70 -11.97 -8.29 -53.91
C PRO A 70 -10.72 -9.07 -53.47
N ASN A 71 -10.71 -10.36 -53.82
CA ASN A 71 -9.55 -11.26 -53.66
C ASN A 71 -8.35 -10.69 -54.46
N ARG A 72 -7.31 -10.26 -53.75
CA ARG A 72 -5.96 -10.12 -54.29
C ARG A 72 -5.06 -11.16 -53.63
N ALA A 73 -4.50 -12.04 -54.46
CA ALA A 73 -3.49 -12.99 -54.10
C ALA A 73 -2.27 -12.26 -53.50
N CYS A 74 -1.94 -12.54 -52.27
CA CYS A 74 -0.70 -12.09 -51.63
C CYS A 74 0.45 -13.01 -52.05
N ALA A 75 1.42 -12.48 -52.77
CA ALA A 75 2.73 -13.09 -52.91
C ALA A 75 3.48 -13.05 -51.58
N PRO A 76 4.29 -14.08 -51.22
CA PRO A 76 5.04 -14.08 -49.99
C PRO A 76 6.20 -13.09 -50.05
N HIS A 77 6.09 -11.95 -49.39
CA HIS A 77 7.24 -11.09 -49.12
C HIS A 77 8.04 -11.68 -47.96
N HIS A 78 9.19 -12.25 -48.27
CA HIS A 78 10.23 -12.47 -47.25
C HIS A 78 10.79 -11.11 -46.88
N PRO A 79 10.79 -10.72 -45.58
CA PRO A 79 11.55 -9.56 -45.14
C PRO A 79 13.04 -9.86 -45.24
N PRO A 80 13.89 -8.87 -45.58
CA PRO A 80 15.32 -9.06 -45.63
C PRO A 80 15.86 -9.33 -44.22
N SER A 81 16.60 -10.43 -44.11
CA SER A 81 17.39 -10.80 -42.93
C SER A 81 18.55 -9.83 -42.77
N SER A 82 18.38 -8.76 -42.02
CA SER A 82 19.46 -8.03 -41.34
C SER A 82 18.88 -6.71 -40.82
N GLN A 83 18.49 -6.72 -39.58
CA GLN A 83 18.58 -5.65 -38.59
C GLN A 83 17.82 -6.08 -37.31
N ILE A 84 18.38 -7.04 -36.61
CA ILE A 84 18.12 -7.14 -35.16
C ILE A 84 18.87 -5.92 -34.60
N ALA A 85 18.25 -4.75 -34.66
CA ALA A 85 18.65 -3.62 -33.86
C ALA A 85 18.53 -4.12 -32.40
N ALA A 86 19.68 -4.24 -31.76
CA ALA A 86 19.74 -4.48 -30.33
C ALA A 86 18.92 -3.39 -29.65
N TRP A 87 17.73 -3.74 -29.18
CA TRP A 87 16.89 -2.86 -28.36
C TRP A 87 17.54 -2.75 -26.99
N SER A 88 18.59 -1.90 -26.92
CA SER A 88 19.17 -1.41 -25.69
C SER A 88 18.36 -0.22 -25.18
N SER A 89 17.03 -0.34 -25.13
CA SER A 89 16.24 0.61 -24.36
C SER A 89 16.25 0.12 -22.92
N THR A 90 17.01 0.81 -22.08
CA THR A 90 16.98 0.57 -20.64
C THR A 90 15.55 0.75 -20.15
N ILE A 91 14.92 -0.34 -19.67
CA ILE A 91 13.54 -0.35 -19.19
C ILE A 91 13.39 0.60 -18.00
N THR A 92 12.29 1.34 -17.97
CA THR A 92 12.01 2.34 -16.94
C THR A 92 10.93 1.85 -16.00
N ILE A 93 11.25 1.76 -14.70
CA ILE A 93 10.32 1.43 -13.62
C ILE A 93 9.91 2.71 -12.91
N LEU A 94 8.61 3.00 -12.80
CA LEU A 94 8.09 4.07 -11.96
C LEU A 94 7.59 3.49 -10.63
N VAL A 95 8.06 4.07 -9.53
CA VAL A 95 7.64 3.73 -8.16
C VAL A 95 6.81 4.87 -7.60
N THR A 96 5.51 4.64 -7.35
CA THR A 96 4.66 5.58 -6.59
C THR A 96 4.83 5.33 -5.09
N GLY A 97 4.44 6.29 -4.24
CA GLY A 97 4.67 6.17 -2.79
C GLY A 97 6.15 6.06 -2.40
N SER A 98 7.06 6.51 -3.26
CA SER A 98 8.50 6.30 -3.21
C SER A 98 9.21 6.87 -1.97
N THR A 99 8.61 7.85 -1.30
CA THR A 99 9.12 8.48 -0.07
C THR A 99 8.55 7.89 1.22
N GLY A 100 7.59 6.96 1.10
CA GLY A 100 6.99 6.26 2.24
C GLY A 100 7.84 5.11 2.74
N THR A 101 7.43 4.50 3.85
CA THR A 101 8.15 3.44 4.56
C THR A 101 8.52 2.25 3.67
N ILE A 102 7.60 1.79 2.82
CA ILE A 102 7.85 0.67 1.90
C ILE A 102 8.50 1.17 0.60
N GLY A 103 7.94 2.23 0.00
CA GLY A 103 8.42 2.72 -1.29
C GLY A 103 9.88 3.14 -1.27
N SER A 104 10.38 3.73 -0.18
CA SER A 104 11.78 4.11 -0.04
C SER A 104 12.72 2.89 -0.03
N GLN A 105 12.32 1.79 0.62
CA GLN A 105 13.10 0.55 0.61
C GLN A 105 13.06 -0.12 -0.77
N VAL A 106 11.93 -0.09 -1.46
CA VAL A 106 11.82 -0.57 -2.85
C VAL A 106 12.74 0.22 -3.78
N VAL A 107 12.73 1.56 -3.67
CA VAL A 107 13.62 2.43 -4.45
C VAL A 107 15.10 2.11 -4.14
N GLN A 108 15.44 1.89 -2.87
CA GLN A 108 16.78 1.50 -2.45
C GLN A 108 17.18 0.13 -3.02
N GLY A 109 16.29 -0.85 -2.99
CA GLY A 109 16.56 -2.20 -3.51
C GLY A 109 16.66 -2.26 -5.05
N LEU A 110 15.99 -1.33 -5.76
CA LEU A 110 16.09 -1.18 -7.20
C LEU A 110 17.33 -0.38 -7.64
N ALA A 111 17.90 0.43 -6.74
CA ALA A 111 19.09 1.22 -7.04
C ALA A 111 20.27 0.30 -7.39
N GLY A 112 20.97 0.60 -8.50
CA GLY A 112 22.08 -0.23 -8.98
C GLY A 112 21.67 -1.49 -9.77
N GLN A 113 20.35 -1.75 -9.92
CA GLN A 113 19.88 -2.77 -10.86
C GLN A 113 19.99 -2.30 -12.31
N SER A 114 19.76 -3.22 -13.25
CA SER A 114 19.88 -2.93 -14.69
C SER A 114 18.76 -2.01 -15.24
N ALA A 115 17.72 -1.75 -14.47
CA ALA A 115 16.59 -0.91 -14.86
C ALA A 115 16.81 0.55 -14.50
N ARG A 116 16.27 1.48 -15.30
CA ARG A 116 16.14 2.89 -14.94
C ARG A 116 14.99 3.05 -13.95
N VAL A 117 15.24 3.63 -12.80
CA VAL A 117 14.24 3.79 -11.73
C VAL A 117 13.82 5.25 -11.61
N ARG A 118 12.53 5.50 -11.65
CA ARG A 118 11.90 6.78 -11.34
C ARG A 118 11.14 6.71 -10.03
N ALA A 119 11.46 7.62 -9.11
CA ALA A 119 10.77 7.76 -7.84
C ALA A 119 9.75 8.91 -7.94
N LEU A 120 8.43 8.61 -7.91
CA LEU A 120 7.39 9.63 -7.93
C LEU A 120 7.36 10.37 -6.59
N VAL A 121 7.46 11.70 -6.61
CA VAL A 121 7.44 12.57 -5.45
C VAL A 121 6.43 13.70 -5.62
N ARG A 122 5.68 14.05 -4.57
CA ARG A 122 4.67 15.12 -4.63
C ARG A 122 5.27 16.53 -4.62
N GLY A 123 6.39 16.70 -3.92
CA GLY A 123 7.07 17.98 -3.81
C GLY A 123 8.04 18.26 -4.94
N ASP A 124 8.80 19.33 -4.79
CA ASP A 124 9.89 19.69 -5.70
C ASP A 124 10.94 18.56 -5.77
N ALA A 125 10.98 17.88 -6.90
CA ALA A 125 11.84 16.71 -7.12
C ALA A 125 13.33 17.04 -6.91
N SER A 126 13.76 18.27 -7.15
CA SER A 126 15.15 18.70 -6.97
C SER A 126 15.60 18.73 -5.52
N LYS A 127 14.67 18.77 -4.57
CA LYS A 127 14.91 18.80 -3.12
C LYS A 127 14.83 17.44 -2.45
N ILE A 128 14.36 16.42 -3.14
CA ILE A 128 14.20 15.08 -2.59
C ILE A 128 15.47 14.27 -2.81
N LYS A 129 16.01 13.75 -1.72
CA LYS A 129 17.16 12.84 -1.77
C LYS A 129 16.69 11.43 -2.12
N VAL A 130 17.20 10.89 -3.21
CA VAL A 130 17.03 9.51 -3.65
C VAL A 130 18.39 8.82 -3.78
N PRO A 131 18.45 7.48 -3.81
CA PRO A 131 19.70 6.75 -4.06
C PRO A 131 20.34 7.14 -5.39
N ALA A 132 21.66 6.97 -5.49
CA ALA A 132 22.38 7.20 -6.74
C ALA A 132 21.82 6.33 -7.88
N GLY A 133 21.65 6.92 -9.06
CA GLY A 133 21.08 6.23 -10.23
C GLY A 133 19.55 6.20 -10.28
N VAL A 134 18.86 6.74 -9.27
CA VAL A 134 17.40 6.91 -9.26
C VAL A 134 17.04 8.34 -9.68
N GLU A 135 16.02 8.49 -10.53
CA GLU A 135 15.53 9.78 -11.01
C GLU A 135 14.27 10.17 -10.17
N PRO A 136 14.31 11.26 -9.38
CA PRO A 136 13.10 11.77 -8.76
C PRO A 136 12.24 12.48 -9.83
N VAL A 137 10.95 12.11 -9.90
CA VAL A 137 9.99 12.68 -10.85
C VAL A 137 8.81 13.28 -10.07
N GLN A 138 8.51 14.54 -10.33
CA GLN A 138 7.38 15.21 -9.67
C GLN A 138 6.04 14.72 -10.24
N GLY A 139 5.08 14.42 -9.36
CA GLY A 139 3.70 14.10 -9.71
C GLY A 139 2.83 13.89 -8.49
N ASP A 140 1.53 14.13 -8.68
CA ASP A 140 0.49 13.89 -7.68
C ASP A 140 -0.53 12.91 -8.26
N LEU A 141 -0.86 11.85 -7.51
CA LEU A 141 -1.79 10.80 -7.96
C LEU A 141 -3.21 11.33 -8.27
N THR A 142 -3.54 12.53 -7.79
CA THR A 142 -4.80 13.22 -8.08
C THR A 142 -4.70 14.25 -9.21
N ASP A 143 -3.48 14.59 -9.66
CA ASP A 143 -3.26 15.50 -10.78
C ASP A 143 -2.97 14.73 -12.07
N VAL A 144 -3.98 14.66 -12.94
CA VAL A 144 -3.92 13.95 -14.22
C VAL A 144 -2.79 14.45 -15.13
N ALA A 145 -2.51 15.75 -15.16
CA ALA A 145 -1.49 16.33 -16.04
C ALA A 145 -0.06 15.92 -15.60
N SER A 146 0.23 16.03 -14.30
CA SER A 146 1.51 15.61 -13.75
C SER A 146 1.72 14.10 -13.87
N MET A 147 0.68 13.29 -13.64
CA MET A 147 0.77 11.83 -13.79
C MET A 147 0.97 11.39 -15.23
N ARG A 148 0.32 12.00 -16.22
CA ARG A 148 0.62 11.74 -17.64
C ARG A 148 2.07 12.02 -17.98
N THR A 149 2.64 13.08 -17.40
CA THR A 149 4.05 13.42 -17.59
C THR A 149 4.96 12.39 -16.94
N ALA A 150 4.68 11.98 -15.69
CA ALA A 150 5.48 11.00 -14.95
C ALA A 150 5.45 9.60 -15.59
N LEU A 151 4.32 9.20 -16.17
CA LEU A 151 4.12 7.90 -16.82
C LEU A 151 4.70 7.83 -18.25
N LYS A 152 5.10 8.96 -18.86
CA LYS A 152 5.65 8.97 -20.20
C LYS A 152 6.95 8.19 -20.28
N GLY A 153 6.99 7.15 -21.15
CA GLY A 153 8.16 6.29 -21.33
C GLY A 153 8.45 5.36 -20.16
N VAL A 154 7.44 5.06 -19.35
CA VAL A 154 7.49 4.04 -18.29
C VAL A 154 7.04 2.70 -18.88
N ASP A 155 7.79 1.64 -18.60
CA ASP A 155 7.49 0.28 -19.02
C ASP A 155 6.82 -0.54 -17.91
N THR A 156 7.24 -0.30 -16.66
CA THR A 156 6.76 -1.03 -15.47
C THR A 156 6.34 -0.06 -14.38
N LEU A 157 5.18 -0.28 -13.79
CA LEU A 157 4.64 0.55 -12.71
C LEU A 157 4.54 -0.25 -11.40
N PHE A 158 5.12 0.27 -10.33
CA PHE A 158 4.74 -0.08 -8.96
C PHE A 158 3.70 0.90 -8.45
N LEU A 159 2.47 0.45 -8.32
CA LEU A 159 1.35 1.25 -7.82
C LEU A 159 1.16 1.00 -6.31
N LEU A 160 1.72 1.90 -5.53
CA LEU A 160 1.58 2.00 -4.08
C LEU A 160 1.02 3.37 -3.73
N ASN A 161 -0.10 3.43 -3.06
CA ASN A 161 -0.67 4.65 -2.50
C ASN A 161 -0.95 4.48 -1.00
N ALA A 162 -0.86 5.58 -0.27
CA ALA A 162 -1.13 5.60 1.16
C ALA A 162 -2.63 5.38 1.41
N VAL A 163 -2.97 4.90 2.61
CA VAL A 163 -4.34 4.94 3.12
C VAL A 163 -4.76 6.41 3.30
N ALA A 164 -5.69 6.87 2.49
CA ALA A 164 -6.17 8.25 2.45
C ALA A 164 -7.66 8.26 2.11
N ALA A 165 -8.35 9.35 2.44
CA ALA A 165 -9.79 9.46 2.17
C ALA A 165 -10.15 9.36 0.67
N ASP A 166 -9.21 9.69 -0.21
CA ASP A 166 -9.33 9.62 -1.67
C ASP A 166 -8.51 8.48 -2.31
N GLU A 167 -8.10 7.50 -1.51
CA GLU A 167 -7.23 6.37 -1.91
C GLU A 167 -7.72 5.67 -3.18
N THR A 168 -9.02 5.38 -3.27
CA THR A 168 -9.63 4.73 -4.43
C THR A 168 -9.46 5.57 -5.70
N THR A 169 -9.69 6.87 -5.62
CA THR A 169 -9.53 7.80 -6.75
C THR A 169 -8.08 7.84 -7.22
N GLN A 170 -7.13 7.92 -6.30
CA GLN A 170 -5.69 7.88 -6.60
C GLN A 170 -5.30 6.60 -7.34
N ALA A 171 -5.72 5.44 -6.82
CA ALA A 171 -5.34 4.16 -7.40
C ALA A 171 -5.99 3.92 -8.77
N LEU A 172 -7.30 4.12 -8.91
CA LEU A 172 -8.03 3.91 -10.16
C LEU A 172 -7.63 4.92 -11.23
N GLY A 173 -7.44 6.19 -10.85
CA GLY A 173 -6.95 7.24 -11.77
C GLY A 173 -5.57 6.89 -12.31
N THR A 174 -4.64 6.51 -11.44
CA THR A 174 -3.28 6.11 -11.86
C THR A 174 -3.30 4.85 -12.73
N LEU A 175 -4.10 3.84 -12.39
CA LEU A 175 -4.26 2.61 -13.18
C LEU A 175 -4.80 2.92 -14.59
N GLY A 176 -5.81 3.80 -14.70
CA GLY A 176 -6.37 4.26 -15.96
C GLY A 176 -5.32 4.95 -16.82
N LEU A 177 -4.59 5.91 -16.26
CA LEU A 177 -3.53 6.65 -16.96
C LEU A 177 -2.36 5.76 -17.37
N ALA A 178 -1.99 4.76 -16.55
CA ALA A 178 -0.97 3.79 -16.91
C ALA A 178 -1.38 2.96 -18.13
N ARG A 179 -2.66 2.57 -18.23
CA ARG A 179 -3.20 1.86 -19.38
C ARG A 179 -3.27 2.74 -20.63
N GLU A 180 -3.67 4.02 -20.50
CA GLU A 180 -3.60 5.00 -21.58
C GLU A 180 -2.17 5.16 -22.11
N ALA A 181 -1.16 5.11 -21.23
CA ALA A 181 0.25 5.15 -21.58
C ALA A 181 0.79 3.82 -22.18
N GLY A 182 -0.03 2.76 -22.25
CA GLY A 182 0.36 1.45 -22.78
C GLY A 182 1.16 0.58 -21.82
N ILE A 183 1.20 0.91 -20.53
CA ILE A 183 1.94 0.16 -19.52
C ILE A 183 1.23 -1.17 -19.25
N GLN A 184 1.93 -2.29 -19.50
CA GLN A 184 1.41 -3.66 -19.35
C GLN A 184 2.17 -4.48 -18.27
N ARG A 185 3.05 -3.84 -17.52
CA ARG A 185 3.79 -4.45 -16.42
C ARG A 185 3.48 -3.68 -15.15
N ILE A 186 2.51 -4.19 -14.37
CA ILE A 186 2.00 -3.51 -13.18
C ILE A 186 2.18 -4.41 -11.96
N VAL A 187 2.70 -3.85 -10.88
CA VAL A 187 2.68 -4.45 -9.55
C VAL A 187 1.83 -3.53 -8.67
N TYR A 188 0.69 -4.04 -8.21
CA TYR A 188 -0.24 -3.31 -7.36
C TYR A 188 -0.10 -3.75 -5.90
N PHE A 189 0.04 -2.78 -5.01
CA PHE A 189 0.16 -3.00 -3.58
C PHE A 189 -1.22 -2.92 -2.92
N SER A 190 -1.81 -4.08 -2.68
CA SER A 190 -3.11 -4.27 -2.05
C SER A 190 -2.97 -4.53 -0.54
N THR A 191 -3.82 -5.35 0.04
CA THR A 191 -3.77 -5.83 1.42
C THR A 191 -4.28 -7.26 1.53
N PHE A 192 -3.76 -8.01 2.51
CA PHE A 192 -4.21 -9.36 2.82
C PHE A 192 -5.69 -9.34 3.25
N ASN A 193 -6.45 -10.37 2.84
CA ASN A 193 -7.88 -10.49 3.15
C ASN A 193 -8.77 -9.30 2.70
N SER A 194 -8.36 -8.53 1.67
CA SER A 194 -9.12 -7.37 1.17
C SER A 194 -10.60 -7.69 0.88
N ALA A 195 -10.91 -8.89 0.37
CA ALA A 195 -12.27 -9.32 0.08
C ALA A 195 -13.05 -9.78 1.31
N LEU A 196 -12.37 -10.20 2.38
CA LEU A 196 -13.01 -10.69 3.62
C LEU A 196 -13.34 -9.54 4.59
N PHE A 197 -12.52 -8.49 4.58
CA PHE A 197 -12.68 -7.32 5.44
C PHE A 197 -13.42 -6.21 4.69
N ASP A 198 -14.57 -6.57 4.11
CA ASP A 198 -15.35 -5.75 3.18
C ASP A 198 -16.02 -4.51 3.82
N ASP A 199 -16.12 -4.49 5.15
CA ASP A 199 -16.63 -3.37 5.93
C ASP A 199 -15.51 -2.47 6.52
N VAL A 200 -14.24 -2.75 6.18
CA VAL A 200 -13.09 -1.91 6.53
C VAL A 200 -12.75 -1.01 5.33
N PRO A 201 -12.94 0.33 5.41
CA PRO A 201 -12.90 1.21 4.25
C PRO A 201 -11.63 1.09 3.39
N HIS A 202 -10.42 1.07 3.99
CA HIS A 202 -9.20 0.95 3.21
C HIS A 202 -9.00 -0.46 2.61
N PHE A 203 -9.53 -1.54 3.22
CA PHE A 203 -9.52 -2.87 2.62
C PHE A 203 -10.49 -2.96 1.44
N ALA A 204 -11.72 -2.43 1.61
CA ALA A 204 -12.73 -2.36 0.56
C ALA A 204 -12.23 -1.54 -0.64
N SER A 205 -11.54 -0.42 -0.38
CA SER A 205 -10.88 0.41 -1.40
C SER A 205 -9.88 -0.39 -2.23
N LYS A 206 -8.98 -1.11 -1.58
CA LYS A 206 -7.98 -1.96 -2.25
C LYS A 206 -8.63 -3.12 -3.01
N TYR A 207 -9.63 -3.76 -2.44
CA TYR A 207 -10.39 -4.81 -3.10
C TYR A 207 -11.09 -4.30 -4.37
N LEU A 208 -11.66 -3.10 -4.33
CA LEU A 208 -12.27 -2.50 -5.52
C LEU A 208 -11.25 -2.34 -6.66
N VAL A 209 -10.03 -1.89 -6.36
CA VAL A 209 -8.97 -1.78 -7.38
C VAL A 209 -8.60 -3.15 -7.94
N GLU A 210 -8.50 -4.19 -7.10
CA GLU A 210 -8.29 -5.57 -7.58
C GLU A 210 -9.41 -6.03 -8.50
N ARG A 211 -10.67 -5.73 -8.18
CA ARG A 211 -11.83 -6.06 -9.02
C ARG A 211 -11.76 -5.36 -10.40
N VAL A 212 -11.27 -4.12 -10.43
CA VAL A 212 -11.07 -3.40 -11.70
C VAL A 212 -9.93 -4.02 -12.50
N ILE A 213 -8.82 -4.40 -11.85
CA ILE A 213 -7.71 -5.13 -12.48
C ILE A 213 -8.24 -6.43 -13.13
N ASP A 214 -9.05 -7.21 -12.41
CA ASP A 214 -9.63 -8.45 -12.90
C ASP A 214 -10.62 -8.22 -14.06
N ALA A 215 -11.58 -7.31 -13.89
CA ALA A 215 -12.63 -7.03 -14.87
C ALA A 215 -12.07 -6.49 -16.19
N GLN A 216 -10.94 -5.80 -16.14
CA GLN A 216 -10.28 -5.22 -17.31
C GLN A 216 -9.12 -6.08 -17.83
N ALA A 217 -8.95 -7.29 -17.29
CA ALA A 217 -7.88 -8.23 -17.62
C ALA A 217 -6.48 -7.58 -17.64
N VAL A 218 -6.20 -6.69 -16.67
CA VAL A 218 -4.91 -5.99 -16.57
C VAL A 218 -3.83 -7.00 -16.19
N PRO A 219 -2.72 -7.11 -16.93
CA PRO A 219 -1.63 -8.03 -16.63
C PRO A 219 -0.80 -7.52 -15.44
N ALA A 220 -1.29 -7.75 -14.23
CA ALA A 220 -0.73 -7.21 -13.00
C ALA A 220 -0.37 -8.31 -11.99
N THR A 221 0.62 -8.06 -11.13
CA THR A 221 0.76 -8.76 -9.86
C THR A 221 0.10 -7.95 -8.75
N VAL A 222 -0.79 -8.58 -8.04
CA VAL A 222 -1.41 -8.03 -6.83
C VAL A 222 -0.66 -8.59 -5.63
N LEU A 223 0.03 -7.73 -4.89
CA LEU A 223 0.71 -8.07 -3.65
C LEU A 223 -0.21 -7.75 -2.46
N ARG A 224 -0.47 -8.76 -1.63
CA ARG A 224 -1.36 -8.66 -0.47
C ARG A 224 -0.58 -8.80 0.84
N PRO A 225 0.02 -7.71 1.35
CA PRO A 225 0.73 -7.76 2.62
C PRO A 225 -0.21 -7.93 3.81
N GLY A 226 0.28 -8.65 4.83
CA GLY A 226 -0.28 -8.67 6.17
C GLY A 226 0.02 -7.40 6.97
N ALA A 227 -0.29 -7.41 8.27
CA ALA A 227 0.06 -6.31 9.17
C ALA A 227 1.59 -6.20 9.33
N PHE A 228 2.09 -4.96 9.46
CA PHE A 228 3.56 -4.74 9.51
C PHE A 228 4.07 -4.83 10.95
N VAL A 229 5.14 -5.60 11.20
CA VAL A 229 5.80 -5.65 12.50
C VAL A 229 6.32 -4.26 12.92
N GLN A 230 6.70 -3.41 11.96
CA GLN A 230 7.20 -2.06 12.21
C GLN A 230 6.15 -1.09 12.77
N ASN A 231 4.85 -1.44 12.72
CA ASN A 231 3.82 -0.65 13.40
C ASN A 231 4.07 -0.59 14.91
N ASP A 232 4.77 -1.56 15.46
CA ASP A 232 5.07 -1.64 16.89
C ASP A 232 6.32 -0.83 17.31
N LEU A 233 7.04 -0.21 16.38
CA LEU A 233 8.19 0.67 16.71
C LEU A 233 7.82 1.84 17.62
N MET A 234 6.56 2.29 17.58
CA MET A 234 6.07 3.41 18.38
C MET A 234 5.56 2.99 19.78
N LEU A 235 5.64 1.71 20.11
CA LEU A 235 5.13 1.18 21.37
C LEU A 235 6.18 1.14 22.48
N ARG A 236 7.37 1.71 22.26
CA ARG A 236 8.49 1.65 23.18
C ARG A 236 8.10 1.96 24.61
N ASP A 237 7.51 3.13 24.84
CA ASP A 237 7.16 3.60 26.20
C ASP A 237 6.16 2.66 26.90
N ALA A 238 5.18 2.13 26.14
CA ALA A 238 4.21 1.17 26.68
C ALA A 238 4.87 -0.18 27.00
N LEU A 239 5.75 -0.66 26.14
CA LEU A 239 6.50 -1.90 26.35
C LEU A 239 7.49 -1.76 27.51
N GLU A 240 8.16 -0.61 27.66
CA GLU A 240 8.98 -0.29 28.82
C GLU A 240 8.15 -0.19 30.10
N ALA A 241 6.87 0.21 30.01
CA ALA A 241 5.92 0.17 31.12
C ALA A 241 5.30 -1.23 31.39
N GLY A 242 5.68 -2.25 30.59
CA GLY A 242 5.22 -3.63 30.77
C GLY A 242 3.86 -3.93 30.17
N ILE A 243 3.46 -3.22 29.11
CA ILE A 243 2.17 -3.40 28.42
C ILE A 243 2.37 -3.45 26.92
N TYR A 244 1.81 -4.47 26.25
CA TYR A 244 1.58 -4.48 24.80
C TYR A 244 0.16 -3.97 24.54
N PRO A 245 -0.03 -2.74 24.01
CA PRO A 245 -1.31 -2.05 24.03
C PRO A 245 -2.18 -2.28 22.79
N GLN A 246 -1.68 -2.94 21.72
CA GLN A 246 -2.43 -3.12 20.49
C GLN A 246 -3.51 -4.20 20.65
N PRO A 247 -4.82 -3.87 20.47
CA PRO A 247 -5.91 -4.81 20.66
C PRO A 247 -6.12 -5.69 19.41
N ILE A 248 -5.17 -6.56 19.11
CA ILE A 248 -5.19 -7.41 17.90
C ILE A 248 -5.96 -8.72 18.06
N GLY A 249 -6.46 -9.00 19.26
CA GLY A 249 -7.30 -10.16 19.53
C GLY A 249 -6.55 -11.47 19.76
N GLY A 250 -7.34 -12.55 19.87
CA GLY A 250 -6.87 -13.90 20.19
C GLY A 250 -6.98 -14.89 19.03
N VAL A 251 -7.37 -14.48 17.82
CA VAL A 251 -7.45 -15.39 16.65
C VAL A 251 -6.08 -15.57 16.00
N GLY A 252 -5.30 -14.51 15.94
CA GLY A 252 -3.96 -14.47 15.39
C GLY A 252 -3.83 -13.64 14.10
N VAL A 253 -2.71 -12.94 14.00
CA VAL A 253 -2.37 -12.04 12.88
C VAL A 253 -0.99 -12.41 12.34
N ALA A 254 -0.90 -12.73 11.05
CA ALA A 254 0.37 -12.96 10.37
C ALA A 254 1.02 -11.62 10.04
N MET A 255 1.85 -11.12 10.95
CA MET A 255 2.59 -9.87 10.79
C MET A 255 3.85 -10.08 9.96
N VAL A 256 4.18 -9.15 9.09
CA VAL A 256 5.29 -9.25 8.13
C VAL A 256 6.28 -8.09 8.30
N ASP A 257 7.58 -8.38 8.13
CA ASP A 257 8.62 -7.35 8.11
C ASP A 257 8.58 -6.58 6.77
N ILE A 258 8.60 -5.25 6.83
CA ILE A 258 8.59 -4.40 5.63
C ILE A 258 9.81 -4.63 4.74
N ARG A 259 10.92 -5.14 5.26
CA ARG A 259 12.12 -5.49 4.48
C ARG A 259 11.83 -6.66 3.56
N ASP A 260 11.13 -7.70 4.05
CA ASP A 260 10.71 -8.83 3.22
C ASP A 260 9.69 -8.40 2.16
N ILE A 261 8.78 -7.47 2.52
CA ILE A 261 7.86 -6.86 1.56
C ILE A 261 8.63 -6.14 0.45
N ALA A 262 9.62 -5.32 0.80
CA ALA A 262 10.43 -4.60 -0.19
C ALA A 262 11.20 -5.55 -1.10
N ASP A 263 11.81 -6.62 -0.54
CA ASP A 263 12.50 -7.66 -1.28
C ASP A 263 11.55 -8.33 -2.29
N ALA A 264 10.31 -8.65 -1.90
CA ALA A 264 9.30 -9.23 -2.80
C ALA A 264 8.86 -8.26 -3.91
N VAL A 265 8.65 -6.99 -3.59
CA VAL A 265 8.30 -5.96 -4.58
C VAL A 265 9.42 -5.82 -5.61
N VAL A 266 10.67 -5.73 -5.17
CA VAL A 266 11.85 -5.63 -6.04
C VAL A 266 11.96 -6.87 -6.94
N ALA A 267 11.88 -8.07 -6.36
CA ALA A 267 11.95 -9.32 -7.10
C ALA A 267 10.86 -9.40 -8.17
N GLU A 268 9.63 -9.02 -7.84
CA GLU A 268 8.49 -9.08 -8.76
C GLU A 268 8.55 -8.03 -9.86
N LEU A 269 8.99 -6.82 -9.55
CA LEU A 269 9.22 -5.76 -10.55
C LEU A 269 10.27 -6.21 -11.57
N LEU A 270 11.41 -6.74 -11.11
CA LEU A 270 12.47 -7.24 -11.97
C LEU A 270 12.04 -8.49 -12.75
N ARG A 271 11.23 -9.37 -12.17
CA ARG A 271 10.67 -10.53 -12.87
C ARG A 271 9.76 -10.11 -14.02
N ARG A 272 8.88 -9.12 -13.80
CA ARG A 272 8.01 -8.58 -14.84
C ARG A 272 8.76 -7.80 -15.90
N GLU A 273 9.77 -7.07 -15.48
CA GLU A 273 10.64 -6.30 -16.38
C GLU A 273 11.39 -7.22 -17.35
N ARG A 274 12.00 -8.30 -16.85
CA ARG A 274 12.82 -9.24 -17.65
C ARG A 274 11.99 -10.18 -18.53
N ALA A 275 10.68 -10.27 -18.29
CA ALA A 275 9.82 -11.13 -19.08
C ALA A 275 9.70 -10.62 -20.54
N PRO A 276 9.84 -11.50 -21.54
CA PRO A 276 9.75 -11.09 -22.95
C PRO A 276 8.36 -10.60 -23.34
N HIS A 277 7.33 -11.02 -22.59
CA HIS A 277 5.94 -10.60 -22.75
C HIS A 277 5.33 -10.24 -21.40
N PRO A 278 4.25 -9.43 -21.35
CA PRO A 278 3.54 -9.15 -20.11
C PRO A 278 3.12 -10.45 -19.42
N LEU A 279 3.49 -10.60 -18.16
CA LEU A 279 3.10 -11.76 -17.37
C LEU A 279 1.63 -11.67 -16.99
N PRO A 280 0.90 -12.80 -16.91
CA PRO A 280 -0.51 -12.81 -16.57
C PRO A 280 -0.75 -12.23 -15.17
N ARG A 281 -2.03 -11.93 -14.91
CA ARG A 281 -2.49 -11.51 -13.58
C ARG A 281 -2.21 -12.62 -12.56
N THR A 282 -1.57 -12.26 -11.44
CA THR A 282 -1.33 -13.16 -10.31
C THR A 282 -1.53 -12.43 -8.98
N THR A 283 -1.74 -13.19 -7.90
CA THR A 283 -1.79 -12.66 -6.52
C THR A 283 -0.73 -13.37 -5.69
N ILE A 284 -0.04 -12.61 -4.85
CA ILE A 284 0.95 -13.13 -3.90
C ILE A 284 0.64 -12.55 -2.52
N GLU A 285 0.46 -13.42 -1.53
CA GLU A 285 0.28 -13.04 -0.14
C GLU A 285 1.65 -12.82 0.51
N LEU A 286 1.86 -11.63 1.04
CA LEU A 286 3.10 -11.26 1.72
C LEU A 286 2.86 -11.27 3.23
N VAL A 287 2.99 -12.44 3.84
CA VAL A 287 2.65 -12.70 5.23
C VAL A 287 3.87 -13.20 6.00
N GLY A 288 3.97 -12.83 7.27
CA GLY A 288 5.10 -13.26 8.11
C GLY A 288 5.09 -14.76 8.41
N PRO A 289 6.18 -15.26 9.00
CA PRO A 289 6.34 -16.69 9.28
C PRO A 289 5.45 -17.20 10.40
N ASP A 290 5.00 -16.29 11.28
CA ASP A 290 4.25 -16.58 12.49
C ASP A 290 2.87 -15.92 12.44
N THR A 291 1.86 -16.62 12.94
CA THR A 291 0.53 -16.07 13.20
C THR A 291 0.42 -15.85 14.72
N LEU A 292 0.40 -14.59 15.16
CA LEU A 292 0.55 -14.21 16.56
C LEU A 292 -0.71 -13.55 17.10
N THR A 293 -1.10 -13.91 18.32
CA THR A 293 -2.11 -13.19 19.12
C THR A 293 -1.46 -12.04 19.89
N GLY A 294 -2.27 -11.15 20.45
CA GLY A 294 -1.77 -10.10 21.34
C GLY A 294 -1.01 -10.65 22.55
N ALA A 295 -1.46 -11.79 23.11
CA ALA A 295 -0.78 -12.48 24.19
C ALA A 295 0.58 -13.07 23.76
N ASP A 296 0.68 -13.64 22.57
CA ASP A 296 1.95 -14.17 22.04
C ASP A 296 2.97 -13.06 21.87
N ILE A 297 2.55 -11.91 21.33
CA ILE A 297 3.43 -10.74 21.14
C ILE A 297 3.89 -10.20 22.48
N ALA A 298 3.00 -10.06 23.47
CA ALA A 298 3.38 -9.65 24.82
C ALA A 298 4.41 -10.61 25.44
N ALA A 299 4.23 -11.93 25.26
CA ALA A 299 5.19 -12.95 25.73
C ALA A 299 6.56 -12.85 25.01
N ILE A 300 6.56 -12.55 23.70
CA ILE A 300 7.81 -12.29 22.96
C ILE A 300 8.55 -11.09 23.56
N TRP A 301 7.87 -9.97 23.76
CA TRP A 301 8.47 -8.78 24.36
C TRP A 301 8.93 -9.01 25.80
N ALA A 302 8.17 -9.75 26.62
CA ALA A 302 8.59 -10.12 27.97
C ALA A 302 9.91 -10.89 27.95
N SER A 303 10.03 -11.86 27.05
CA SER A 303 11.26 -12.65 26.85
C SER A 303 12.44 -11.80 26.37
N VAL A 304 12.20 -10.87 25.44
CA VAL A 304 13.26 -10.03 24.84
C VAL A 304 13.75 -8.97 25.83
N LEU A 305 12.83 -8.35 26.57
CA LEU A 305 13.17 -7.29 27.55
C LEU A 305 13.60 -7.83 28.92
N GLY A 306 13.45 -9.15 29.16
CA GLY A 306 13.79 -9.77 30.46
C GLY A 306 12.93 -9.28 31.63
N LYS A 307 11.68 -8.85 31.36
CA LYS A 307 10.73 -8.35 32.34
C LYS A 307 9.30 -8.73 32.02
N ASP A 308 8.36 -8.55 32.97
CA ASP A 308 6.94 -8.79 32.69
C ASP A 308 6.40 -7.78 31.70
N VAL A 309 5.77 -8.29 30.60
CA VAL A 309 5.01 -7.50 29.63
C VAL A 309 3.67 -8.21 29.43
N ARG A 310 2.59 -7.52 29.77
CA ARG A 310 1.23 -8.04 29.68
C ARG A 310 0.52 -7.52 28.45
N TYR A 311 -0.36 -8.34 27.90
CA TYR A 311 -1.30 -7.90 26.88
C TYR A 311 -2.30 -6.90 27.46
N GLY A 312 -2.48 -5.75 26.80
CA GLY A 312 -3.37 -4.66 27.22
C GLY A 312 -4.86 -4.96 27.06
N GLY A 313 -5.21 -6.03 26.33
CA GLY A 313 -6.59 -6.46 26.07
C GLY A 313 -7.18 -5.90 24.79
N ASP A 314 -8.49 -6.14 24.59
CA ASP A 314 -9.21 -6.02 23.32
C ASP A 314 -10.26 -4.90 23.32
N ASP A 315 -10.08 -3.85 24.12
CA ASP A 315 -11.01 -2.72 24.20
C ASP A 315 -10.86 -1.79 22.97
N LEU A 316 -11.63 -2.07 21.93
CA LEU A 316 -11.64 -1.30 20.69
C LEU A 316 -12.22 0.12 20.85
N ALA A 317 -13.10 0.35 21.83
CA ALA A 317 -13.70 1.67 22.05
C ALA A 317 -12.67 2.63 22.67
N THR A 318 -11.95 2.17 23.67
CA THR A 318 -10.83 2.92 24.26
C THR A 318 -9.74 3.18 23.23
N PHE A 319 -9.38 2.16 22.40
CA PHE A 319 -8.40 2.33 21.33
C PHE A 319 -8.82 3.43 20.35
N GLU A 320 -10.06 3.40 19.81
CA GLU A 320 -10.56 4.40 18.86
C GLU A 320 -10.50 5.82 19.44
N SER A 321 -10.94 5.97 20.69
CA SER A 321 -10.92 7.26 21.39
C SER A 321 -9.51 7.84 21.53
N GLN A 322 -8.53 7.01 21.89
CA GLN A 322 -7.12 7.41 22.01
C GLN A 322 -6.51 7.71 20.63
N ALA A 323 -6.76 6.86 19.63
CA ALA A 323 -6.28 7.03 18.27
C ALA A 323 -6.80 8.32 17.62
N ALA A 324 -8.05 8.72 17.87
CA ALA A 324 -8.64 9.95 17.37
C ALA A 324 -7.94 11.24 17.87
N GLY A 325 -7.22 11.14 19.00
CA GLY A 325 -6.35 12.22 19.48
C GLY A 325 -5.02 12.37 18.72
N MET A 326 -4.62 11.34 17.95
CA MET A 326 -3.33 11.26 17.25
C MET A 326 -3.47 11.30 15.73
N MET A 327 -4.62 10.94 15.19
CA MET A 327 -4.90 10.84 13.75
C MET A 327 -6.31 11.35 13.42
N PRO A 328 -6.65 11.58 12.13
CA PRO A 328 -8.01 11.95 11.73
C PRO A 328 -9.04 10.92 12.20
N GLY A 329 -10.20 11.39 12.67
CA GLY A 329 -11.24 10.52 13.25
C GLY A 329 -11.71 9.40 12.31
N TRP A 330 -11.84 9.68 11.01
CA TRP A 330 -12.19 8.64 10.02
C TRP A 330 -11.18 7.50 9.98
N MET A 331 -9.89 7.80 10.19
CA MET A 331 -8.81 6.82 10.19
C MET A 331 -8.78 6.01 11.46
N ALA A 332 -8.97 6.65 12.63
CA ALA A 332 -9.11 5.96 13.91
C ALA A 332 -10.28 4.96 13.86
N HIS A 333 -11.39 5.36 13.25
CA HIS A 333 -12.55 4.49 13.03
C HIS A 333 -12.23 3.33 12.08
N ASP A 334 -11.59 3.60 10.96
CA ASP A 334 -11.17 2.60 9.97
C ASP A 334 -10.24 1.54 10.60
N ILE A 335 -9.23 1.98 11.38
CA ILE A 335 -8.34 1.06 12.08
C ILE A 335 -9.10 0.23 13.13
N ARG A 336 -10.05 0.83 13.86
CA ARG A 336 -10.91 0.08 14.78
C ARG A 336 -11.71 -1.01 14.06
N LEU A 337 -12.25 -0.73 12.86
CA LEU A 337 -12.94 -1.73 12.04
C LEU A 337 -12.00 -2.86 11.62
N MET A 338 -10.77 -2.53 11.22
CA MET A 338 -9.73 -3.51 10.90
C MET A 338 -9.42 -4.40 12.12
N LEU A 339 -9.21 -3.82 13.30
CA LEU A 339 -8.95 -4.58 14.53
C LEU A 339 -10.15 -5.48 14.91
N ARG A 340 -11.38 -5.01 14.71
CA ARG A 340 -12.59 -5.84 14.87
C ARG A 340 -12.58 -7.04 13.90
N ALA A 341 -12.14 -6.83 12.66
CA ALA A 341 -12.00 -7.92 11.70
C ALA A 341 -10.90 -8.91 12.13
N PHE A 342 -9.80 -8.44 12.73
CA PHE A 342 -8.78 -9.32 13.34
C PHE A 342 -9.36 -10.17 14.46
N HIS A 343 -10.20 -9.59 15.34
CA HIS A 343 -10.87 -10.36 16.40
C HIS A 343 -11.79 -11.44 15.84
N ARG A 344 -12.43 -11.17 14.71
CA ARG A 344 -13.41 -12.09 14.12
C ARG A 344 -12.78 -13.17 13.25
N PHE A 345 -11.80 -12.81 12.44
CA PHE A 345 -11.28 -13.64 11.36
C PHE A 345 -9.78 -13.92 11.48
N GLY A 346 -9.03 -13.09 12.22
CA GLY A 346 -7.59 -13.07 12.18
C GLY A 346 -7.03 -12.62 10.82
N MET A 347 -5.71 -12.74 10.66
CA MET A 347 -5.04 -12.74 9.37
C MET A 347 -4.32 -14.07 9.20
N ILE A 348 -5.08 -15.09 8.81
CA ILE A 348 -4.60 -16.48 8.73
C ILE A 348 -4.22 -16.78 7.27
N PRO A 349 -2.92 -16.97 6.97
CA PRO A 349 -2.45 -17.20 5.61
C PRO A 349 -2.87 -18.56 5.08
N GLY A 350 -2.93 -18.68 3.73
CA GLY A 350 -3.09 -19.95 3.05
C GLY A 350 -1.90 -20.88 3.31
N LYS A 351 -2.11 -22.17 3.15
CA LYS A 351 -1.09 -23.22 3.45
C LYS A 351 0.25 -22.97 2.76
N ASP A 352 0.23 -22.48 1.52
CA ASP A 352 1.43 -22.33 0.70
C ASP A 352 1.93 -20.88 0.61
N SER A 353 1.27 -19.93 1.28
CA SER A 353 1.58 -18.48 1.19
C SER A 353 3.01 -18.19 1.62
N ARG A 354 3.44 -18.74 2.76
CA ARG A 354 4.81 -18.57 3.26
C ARG A 354 5.84 -19.13 2.27
N ALA A 355 5.67 -20.38 1.82
CA ALA A 355 6.62 -21.01 0.91
C ALA A 355 6.71 -20.26 -0.43
N THR A 356 5.58 -19.78 -0.95
CA THR A 356 5.53 -18.95 -2.15
C THR A 356 6.30 -17.64 -1.96
N PHE A 357 6.13 -17.00 -0.81
CA PHE A 357 6.81 -15.74 -0.50
C PHE A 357 8.32 -15.96 -0.34
N GLU A 358 8.76 -16.95 0.46
CA GLU A 358 10.18 -17.31 0.64
C GLU A 358 10.84 -17.67 -0.71
N ALA A 359 10.14 -18.41 -1.57
CA ALA A 359 10.64 -18.73 -2.92
C ALA A 359 10.80 -17.47 -3.80
N LEU A 360 9.92 -16.48 -3.67
CA LEU A 360 10.00 -15.22 -4.41
C LEU A 360 11.23 -14.39 -4.01
N ILE A 361 11.51 -14.30 -2.70
CA ILE A 361 12.60 -13.43 -2.18
C ILE A 361 13.95 -14.17 -2.06
N GLY A 362 13.93 -15.50 -2.11
CA GLY A 362 15.14 -16.32 -2.09
C GLY A 362 15.80 -16.50 -0.71
N HIS A 363 15.11 -16.14 0.37
CA HIS A 363 15.58 -16.31 1.75
C HIS A 363 14.43 -16.56 2.73
N PRO A 364 14.69 -17.10 3.95
CA PRO A 364 13.67 -17.23 4.98
C PRO A 364 13.10 -15.87 5.42
N LEU A 365 11.81 -15.85 5.77
CA LEU A 365 11.15 -14.66 6.29
C LEU A 365 11.66 -14.27 7.68
N ARG A 366 11.76 -12.96 7.94
CA ARG A 366 12.11 -12.39 9.23
C ARG A 366 10.97 -12.59 10.23
N SER A 367 11.27 -13.18 11.40
CA SER A 367 10.25 -13.42 12.43
C SER A 367 9.99 -12.15 13.27
N TYR A 368 8.81 -12.10 13.90
CA TYR A 368 8.48 -11.03 14.85
C TYR A 368 9.49 -11.01 16.03
N ARG A 369 9.94 -12.17 16.50
CA ARG A 369 10.95 -12.27 17.57
C ARG A 369 12.29 -11.65 17.16
N ALA A 370 12.75 -11.90 15.94
CA ALA A 370 14.00 -11.32 15.44
C ALA A 370 13.88 -9.78 15.36
N PHE A 371 12.74 -9.27 14.87
CA PHE A 371 12.43 -7.84 14.87
C PHE A 371 12.45 -7.26 16.30
N ALA A 372 11.77 -7.89 17.25
CA ALA A 372 11.74 -7.41 18.64
C ALA A 372 13.14 -7.36 19.29
N GLN A 373 13.98 -8.38 19.02
CA GLN A 373 15.38 -8.41 19.49
C GLN A 373 16.23 -7.27 18.89
N GLU A 374 16.10 -7.05 17.58
CA GLU A 374 16.80 -5.97 16.87
C GLU A 374 16.40 -4.60 17.41
N VAL A 375 15.11 -4.38 17.63
CA VAL A 375 14.58 -3.12 18.16
C VAL A 375 15.04 -2.88 19.61
N ALA A 376 14.90 -3.89 20.48
CA ALA A 376 15.31 -3.77 21.87
C ALA A 376 16.82 -3.52 22.05
N ALA A 377 17.66 -4.06 21.16
CA ALA A 377 19.09 -3.81 21.18
C ALA A 377 19.48 -2.36 20.88
N ASN A 378 18.55 -1.57 20.31
CA ASN A 378 18.74 -0.16 19.95
C ASN A 378 17.99 0.80 20.88
N TRP A 379 17.39 0.31 21.97
CA TRP A 379 16.75 1.10 23.02
C TRP A 379 17.72 1.47 24.16
#